data_4e5a5d2f670caf23e3b34f5b4e5c0cc1
#
_entry.id   4e5a5d2f670caf23e3b34f5b4e5c0cc1
#
_cell.length_a   1.000
_cell.length_b   1.000
_cell.length_c   1.000
_cell.angle_alpha   90.00
_cell.angle_beta   90.00
_cell.angle_gamma   90.00
#
_symmetry.space_group_name_H-M   'P 1'
#
loop_
_entity.id
_entity.type
_entity.pdbx_description
1 polymer ?
#
loop_
_entity_poly.entity_id
_entity_poly.type
_entity_poly.pdbx_seq_one_letter_code
_entity_poly.pdbx_strand_id
1 'polypeptide(L)'
;MFRVTAGAIAEPVSIQELKIHLKIDEEETIEDDLLCLMITAAREYCEKYTGRSLASKTVEYGIDSFPAEILLPYGPVASVESVKYKDSNGNETTMTENTDYLVDADGGRIILPKGKSWPSFTPYPYTPIKITYTVGTVAPEGCKQAMLLLIGHWYANRESVVIGSISKEIEFSAKALLDQYRVRWWD
;
A
#
# COMPACT_ATOMS: atom_id res chain seq x y z
N MET A 1 13.04 7.25 -4.02
CA MET A 1 12.88 6.89 -2.56
C MET A 1 11.41 6.77 -2.26
N PHE A 2 10.99 5.78 -1.48
CA PHE A 2 9.60 5.59 -1.07
C PHE A 2 9.50 5.59 0.46
N ARG A 3 8.54 6.32 1.03
CA ARG A 3 8.34 6.42 2.48
C ARG A 3 6.85 6.49 2.79
N VAL A 4 6.38 5.69 3.74
CA VAL A 4 5.05 5.83 4.34
C VAL A 4 5.13 6.95 5.38
N THR A 5 4.30 7.98 5.24
CA THR A 5 4.27 9.16 6.13
C THR A 5 3.19 9.08 7.19
N ALA A 6 2.09 8.37 6.88
CA ALA A 6 1.05 8.04 7.84
C ALA A 6 0.72 6.56 7.73
N GLY A 7 0.49 5.89 8.86
CA GLY A 7 0.10 4.49 8.92
C GLY A 7 -1.30 4.23 8.33
N ALA A 8 -1.71 2.97 8.31
CA ALA A 8 -3.06 2.59 7.90
C ALA A 8 -4.10 3.27 8.81
N ILE A 9 -5.13 3.88 8.21
CA ILE A 9 -6.21 4.55 8.95
C ILE A 9 -7.16 3.51 9.53
N ALA A 10 -7.41 2.40 8.79
CA ALA A 10 -8.25 1.28 9.19
C ALA A 10 -7.71 -0.02 8.61
N GLU A 11 -7.79 -1.09 9.37
CA GLU A 11 -7.45 -2.44 8.89
C GLU A 11 -8.57 -2.98 7.99
N PRO A 12 -8.22 -3.78 6.95
CA PRO A 12 -9.21 -4.36 6.04
C PRO A 12 -10.16 -5.36 6.70
N VAL A 13 -9.69 -6.03 7.73
CA VAL A 13 -10.44 -6.99 8.54
C VAL A 13 -10.57 -6.43 9.94
N SER A 14 -11.79 -6.34 10.44
CA SER A 14 -12.05 -5.93 11.82
C SER A 14 -11.78 -7.07 12.79
N ILE A 15 -11.57 -6.72 14.06
CA ILE A 15 -11.40 -7.72 15.12
C ILE A 15 -12.65 -8.58 15.30
N GLN A 16 -13.85 -8.00 15.09
CA GLN A 16 -15.10 -8.73 15.16
C GLN A 16 -15.21 -9.78 14.05
N GLU A 17 -14.91 -9.40 12.79
CA GLU A 17 -14.86 -10.36 11.67
C GLU A 17 -13.90 -11.50 11.95
N LEU A 18 -12.73 -11.18 12.53
CA LEU A 18 -11.72 -12.18 12.89
C LEU A 18 -12.21 -13.10 14.01
N LYS A 19 -12.81 -12.56 15.08
CA LYS A 19 -13.38 -13.37 16.17
C LYS A 19 -14.44 -14.34 15.67
N ILE A 20 -15.34 -13.88 14.80
CA ILE A 20 -16.35 -14.73 14.16
C ILE A 20 -15.66 -15.87 13.37
N HIS A 21 -14.65 -15.54 12.57
CA HIS A 21 -13.90 -16.54 11.78
C HIS A 21 -13.21 -17.58 12.66
N LEU A 22 -12.61 -17.16 13.78
CA LEU A 22 -11.93 -18.03 14.72
C LEU A 22 -12.87 -18.73 15.72
N LYS A 23 -14.18 -18.41 15.70
CA LYS A 23 -15.19 -18.88 16.67
C LYS A 23 -14.84 -18.50 18.12
N ILE A 24 -14.30 -17.31 18.31
CA ILE A 24 -14.05 -16.70 19.61
C ILE A 24 -15.26 -15.88 19.99
N ASP A 25 -15.65 -15.92 21.27
CA ASP A 25 -16.73 -15.09 21.79
C ASP A 25 -16.41 -13.60 21.62
N GLU A 26 -17.39 -12.80 21.23
CA GLU A 26 -17.20 -11.36 21.01
C GLU A 26 -16.79 -10.64 22.30
N GLU A 27 -17.30 -11.11 23.45
CA GLU A 27 -17.02 -10.54 24.77
C GLU A 27 -15.62 -10.95 25.31
N GLU A 28 -14.97 -11.95 24.73
CA GLU A 28 -13.63 -12.37 25.10
C GLU A 28 -12.60 -11.37 24.55
N THR A 29 -11.90 -10.66 25.44
CA THR A 29 -10.98 -9.57 25.08
C THR A 29 -9.52 -9.83 25.45
N ILE A 30 -9.22 -10.96 26.12
CA ILE A 30 -7.88 -11.26 26.63
C ILE A 30 -6.84 -11.31 25.51
N GLU A 31 -7.24 -11.78 24.33
CA GLU A 31 -6.33 -11.95 23.18
C GLU A 31 -6.46 -10.83 22.13
N ASP A 32 -7.22 -9.78 22.37
CA ASP A 32 -7.51 -8.74 21.37
C ASP A 32 -6.23 -8.08 20.82
N ASP A 33 -5.25 -7.79 21.69
CA ASP A 33 -3.97 -7.22 21.25
C ASP A 33 -3.21 -8.18 20.31
N LEU A 34 -3.23 -9.46 20.60
CA LEU A 34 -2.61 -10.48 19.75
C LEU A 34 -3.34 -10.59 18.41
N LEU A 35 -4.67 -10.59 18.42
CA LEU A 35 -5.50 -10.63 17.22
C LEU A 35 -5.25 -9.39 16.33
N CYS A 36 -5.17 -8.20 16.91
CA CYS A 36 -4.83 -6.97 16.18
C CYS A 36 -3.44 -7.05 15.52
N LEU A 37 -2.47 -7.62 16.23
CA LEU A 37 -1.13 -7.82 15.69
C LEU A 37 -1.13 -8.80 14.50
N MET A 38 -1.91 -9.88 14.59
CA MET A 38 -2.09 -10.85 13.50
C MET A 38 -2.79 -10.23 12.28
N ILE A 39 -3.80 -9.37 12.48
CA ILE A 39 -4.46 -8.64 11.40
C ILE A 39 -3.44 -7.78 10.65
N THR A 40 -2.65 -6.99 11.37
CA THR A 40 -1.61 -6.14 10.78
C THR A 40 -0.57 -6.96 10.01
N ALA A 41 -0.08 -8.06 10.59
CA ALA A 41 0.89 -8.92 9.94
C ALA A 41 0.34 -9.60 8.68
N ALA A 42 -0.92 -10.06 8.71
CA ALA A 42 -1.58 -10.65 7.55
C ALA A 42 -1.80 -9.62 6.43
N ARG A 43 -2.19 -8.38 6.78
CA ARG A 43 -2.28 -7.28 5.80
C ARG A 43 -0.93 -7.02 5.14
N GLU A 44 0.13 -6.87 5.92
CA GLU A 44 1.48 -6.61 5.39
C GLU A 44 1.97 -7.74 4.48
N TYR A 45 1.69 -8.99 4.84
CA TYR A 45 1.98 -10.14 3.97
C TYR A 45 1.23 -10.04 2.64
N CYS A 46 -0.09 -9.79 2.68
CA CYS A 46 -0.91 -9.68 1.48
C CYS A 46 -0.53 -8.48 0.61
N GLU A 47 -0.22 -7.32 1.21
CA GLU A 47 0.27 -6.12 0.50
C GLU A 47 1.60 -6.40 -0.21
N LYS A 48 2.54 -7.03 0.50
CA LYS A 48 3.84 -7.40 -0.08
C LYS A 48 3.71 -8.39 -1.23
N TYR A 49 2.80 -9.36 -1.10
CA TYR A 49 2.57 -10.38 -2.12
C TYR A 49 1.90 -9.80 -3.37
N THR A 50 0.87 -8.96 -3.18
CA THR A 50 0.09 -8.38 -4.28
C THR A 50 0.74 -7.17 -4.93
N GLY A 51 1.66 -6.50 -4.23
CA GLY A 51 2.23 -5.21 -4.63
C GLY A 51 1.21 -4.05 -4.52
N ARG A 52 0.11 -4.24 -3.77
CA ARG A 52 -0.96 -3.25 -3.57
C ARG A 52 -1.08 -2.86 -2.11
N SER A 53 -1.55 -1.63 -1.86
CA SER A 53 -2.01 -1.24 -0.55
C SER A 53 -3.44 -1.73 -0.31
N LEU A 54 -3.67 -2.45 0.77
CA LEU A 54 -4.99 -2.95 1.18
C LEU A 54 -5.65 -2.07 2.23
N ALA A 55 -4.92 -1.09 2.78
CA ALA A 55 -5.44 -0.11 3.71
C ALA A 55 -5.04 1.30 3.26
N SER A 56 -5.88 2.29 3.56
CA SER A 56 -5.59 3.67 3.23
C SER A 56 -4.38 4.18 4.02
N LYS A 57 -3.40 4.74 3.31
CA LYS A 57 -2.22 5.37 3.92
C LYS A 57 -1.65 6.45 3.01
N THR A 58 -1.06 7.47 3.61
CA THR A 58 -0.35 8.52 2.88
C THR A 58 1.11 8.13 2.71
N VAL A 59 1.60 8.29 1.50
CA VAL A 59 2.97 7.95 1.11
C VAL A 59 3.66 9.13 0.44
N GLU A 60 4.96 9.25 0.67
CA GLU A 60 5.83 10.18 -0.02
C GLU A 60 6.74 9.38 -0.97
N TYR A 61 6.69 9.71 -2.25
CA TYR A 61 7.54 9.15 -3.29
C TYR A 61 8.49 10.21 -3.83
N GLY A 62 9.78 9.96 -3.71
CA GLY A 62 10.82 10.86 -4.17
C GLY A 62 11.58 10.31 -5.37
N ILE A 63 11.77 11.16 -6.39
CA ILE A 63 12.51 10.86 -7.62
C ILE A 63 13.55 11.96 -7.89
N ASP A 64 14.56 11.63 -8.68
CA ASP A 64 15.70 12.53 -8.93
C ASP A 64 15.51 13.40 -10.17
N SER A 65 14.62 13.01 -11.08
CA SER A 65 14.30 13.76 -12.29
C SER A 65 12.87 13.45 -12.74
N PHE A 66 12.25 14.34 -13.50
CA PHE A 66 10.95 14.11 -14.11
C PHE A 66 11.07 13.14 -15.30
N PRO A 67 10.46 11.95 -15.26
CA PRO A 67 10.32 11.08 -16.43
C PRO A 67 9.19 11.58 -17.35
N ALA A 68 8.98 10.93 -18.50
CA ALA A 68 7.88 11.27 -19.41
C ALA A 68 6.52 11.18 -18.71
N GLU A 69 6.33 10.14 -17.90
CA GLU A 69 5.20 9.95 -16.98
C GLU A 69 5.73 9.44 -15.64
N ILE A 70 5.08 9.82 -14.54
CA ILE A 70 5.48 9.38 -13.20
C ILE A 70 4.55 8.25 -12.78
N LEU A 71 5.07 7.03 -12.73
CA LEU A 71 4.35 5.88 -12.17
C LEU A 71 4.39 5.95 -10.64
N LEU A 72 3.22 5.84 -10.01
CA LEU A 72 3.05 5.89 -8.57
C LEU A 72 3.01 4.47 -8.00
N PRO A 73 4.01 4.04 -7.24
CA PRO A 73 4.04 2.69 -6.67
C PRO A 73 2.95 2.47 -5.61
N TYR A 74 2.69 1.21 -5.31
CA TYR A 74 1.77 0.77 -4.24
C TYR A 74 0.27 1.07 -4.45
N GLY A 75 -0.18 1.32 -5.66
CA GLY A 75 -1.62 1.51 -5.92
C GLY A 75 -2.56 0.52 -5.20
N PRO A 76 -3.86 0.73 -5.30
CA PRO A 76 -4.51 1.77 -6.08
C PRO A 76 -4.30 3.16 -5.49
N VAL A 77 -4.13 4.15 -6.35
CA VAL A 77 -4.00 5.56 -5.95
C VAL A 77 -5.39 6.12 -5.69
N ALA A 78 -5.61 6.66 -4.49
CA ALA A 78 -6.87 7.30 -4.14
C ALA A 78 -6.87 8.78 -4.51
N SER A 79 -5.79 9.49 -4.21
CA SER A 79 -5.62 10.91 -4.53
C SER A 79 -4.14 11.30 -4.51
N VAL A 80 -3.78 12.33 -5.27
CA VAL A 80 -2.47 12.99 -5.17
C VAL A 80 -2.65 14.28 -4.39
N GLU A 81 -1.94 14.43 -3.27
CA GLU A 81 -2.05 15.60 -2.40
C GLU A 81 -1.13 16.74 -2.86
N SER A 82 0.07 16.41 -3.30
CA SER A 82 1.01 17.41 -3.81
C SER A 82 2.11 16.80 -4.68
N VAL A 83 2.54 17.58 -5.68
CA VAL A 83 3.78 17.36 -6.44
C VAL A 83 4.65 18.57 -6.23
N LYS A 84 5.83 18.38 -5.70
CA LYS A 84 6.77 19.45 -5.36
C LYS A 84 8.14 19.18 -5.95
N TYR A 85 8.84 20.23 -6.32
CA TYR A 85 10.25 20.13 -6.68
C TYR A 85 11.10 21.18 -5.96
N LYS A 86 12.36 20.86 -5.77
CA LYS A 86 13.32 21.66 -5.01
C LYS A 86 14.53 21.98 -5.86
N ASP A 87 14.86 23.28 -5.98
CA ASP A 87 16.01 23.75 -6.72
C ASP A 87 17.33 23.60 -5.93
N SER A 88 18.47 23.86 -6.60
CA SER A 88 19.80 23.78 -6.00
C SER A 88 20.01 24.73 -4.82
N ASN A 89 19.23 25.80 -4.70
CA ASN A 89 19.27 26.77 -3.60
C ASN A 89 18.43 26.32 -2.41
N GLY A 90 17.66 25.24 -2.57
CA GLY A 90 16.79 24.73 -1.52
C GLY A 90 15.37 25.30 -1.56
N ASN A 91 15.01 26.09 -2.56
CA ASN A 91 13.65 26.62 -2.70
C ASN A 91 12.73 25.52 -3.22
N GLU A 92 11.60 25.35 -2.53
CA GLU A 92 10.57 24.37 -2.89
C GLU A 92 9.44 25.04 -3.65
N THR A 93 9.06 24.46 -4.79
CA THR A 93 7.93 24.90 -5.61
C THR A 93 6.90 23.79 -5.66
N THR A 94 5.63 24.12 -5.40
CA THR A 94 4.48 23.21 -5.53
C THR A 94 3.84 23.38 -6.89
N MET A 95 3.62 22.27 -7.58
CA MET A 95 2.91 22.22 -8.87
C MET A 95 1.41 22.17 -8.65
N THR A 96 0.65 22.69 -9.59
CA THR A 96 -0.81 22.76 -9.54
C THR A 96 -1.44 21.67 -10.41
N GLU A 97 -2.26 20.82 -9.80
CA GLU A 97 -3.05 19.82 -10.52
C GLU A 97 -3.98 20.48 -11.55
N ASN A 98 -4.23 19.79 -12.65
CA ASN A 98 -4.99 20.25 -13.82
C ASN A 98 -4.38 21.45 -14.59
N THR A 99 -3.28 22.02 -14.09
CA THR A 99 -2.56 23.11 -14.76
C THR A 99 -1.17 22.65 -15.21
N ASP A 100 -0.41 22.10 -14.28
CA ASP A 100 0.97 21.66 -14.51
C ASP A 100 1.07 20.15 -14.75
N TYR A 101 0.15 19.38 -14.17
CA TYR A 101 0.07 17.92 -14.32
C TYR A 101 -1.39 17.45 -14.23
N LEU A 102 -1.63 16.22 -14.69
CA LEU A 102 -2.89 15.50 -14.57
C LEU A 102 -2.66 14.20 -13.79
N VAL A 103 -3.65 13.78 -13.01
CA VAL A 103 -3.63 12.51 -12.27
C VAL A 103 -4.51 11.50 -13.00
N ASP A 104 -3.91 10.39 -13.41
CA ASP A 104 -4.61 9.18 -13.83
C ASP A 104 -4.58 8.19 -12.64
N ALA A 105 -5.59 8.29 -11.77
CA ALA A 105 -5.67 7.49 -10.55
C ALA A 105 -5.84 6.00 -10.86
N ASP A 106 -6.62 5.65 -11.87
CA ASP A 106 -6.85 4.27 -12.30
C ASP A 106 -5.58 3.63 -12.87
N GLY A 107 -4.83 4.41 -13.68
CA GLY A 107 -3.52 3.98 -14.20
C GLY A 107 -2.38 4.12 -13.19
N GLY A 108 -2.63 4.71 -12.02
CA GLY A 108 -1.61 4.93 -10.98
C GLY A 108 -0.45 5.81 -11.44
N ARG A 109 -0.73 6.89 -12.16
CA ARG A 109 0.32 7.72 -12.76
C ARG A 109 -0.03 9.21 -12.83
N ILE A 110 1.01 10.01 -12.94
CA ILE A 110 0.92 11.45 -13.20
C ILE A 110 1.48 11.72 -14.60
N ILE A 111 0.72 12.45 -15.38
CA ILE A 111 1.03 12.79 -16.78
C ILE A 111 0.97 14.29 -17.02
N LEU A 112 1.57 14.74 -18.12
CA LEU A 112 1.51 16.13 -18.53
C LEU A 112 0.24 16.44 -19.33
N PRO A 113 -0.38 17.63 -19.13
CA PRO A 113 -1.39 18.13 -20.04
C PRO A 113 -0.81 18.33 -21.44
N LYS A 114 -1.68 18.26 -22.46
CA LYS A 114 -1.26 18.45 -23.87
C LYS A 114 -0.54 19.79 -24.06
N GLY A 115 0.65 19.74 -24.65
CA GLY A 115 1.47 20.92 -24.95
C GLY A 115 2.23 21.49 -23.75
N LYS A 116 2.22 20.83 -22.60
CA LYS A 116 3.04 21.19 -21.43
C LYS A 116 4.32 20.36 -21.40
N SER A 117 5.30 20.88 -20.68
CA SER A 117 6.56 20.21 -20.36
C SER A 117 6.84 20.33 -18.86
N TRP A 118 7.59 19.38 -18.33
CA TRP A 118 8.07 19.47 -16.94
C TRP A 118 8.94 20.71 -16.74
N PRO A 119 8.97 21.31 -15.54
CA PRO A 119 9.81 22.46 -15.24
C PRO A 119 11.29 22.14 -15.48
N SER A 120 12.01 23.11 -16.08
CA SER A 120 13.46 23.04 -16.19
C SER A 120 14.07 23.79 -15.02
N PHE A 121 14.89 23.11 -14.21
CA PHE A 121 15.55 23.66 -13.01
C PHE A 121 16.85 22.91 -12.74
N THR A 122 17.75 23.51 -11.97
CA THR A 122 18.92 22.80 -11.40
C THR A 122 18.48 22.08 -10.15
N PRO A 123 18.48 20.73 -10.10
CA PRO A 123 17.87 19.98 -9.01
C PRO A 123 18.72 20.07 -7.73
N TYR A 124 18.03 19.97 -6.58
CA TYR A 124 18.67 19.72 -5.29
C TYR A 124 19.42 18.37 -5.33
N PRO A 125 20.58 18.23 -4.65
CA PRO A 125 21.40 17.01 -4.76
C PRO A 125 20.77 15.71 -4.32
N TYR A 126 19.68 15.76 -3.53
CA TYR A 126 19.03 14.59 -2.97
C TYR A 126 17.50 14.72 -3.04
N THR A 127 16.87 13.77 -3.72
CA THR A 127 15.40 13.66 -3.84
C THR A 127 14.73 15.01 -4.17
N PRO A 128 15.10 15.65 -5.29
CA PRO A 128 14.61 16.98 -5.62
C PRO A 128 13.13 17.05 -5.91
N ILE A 129 12.49 15.93 -6.29
CA ILE A 129 11.06 15.87 -6.61
C ILE A 129 10.39 14.96 -5.60
N LYS A 130 9.32 15.46 -4.99
CA LYS A 130 8.51 14.77 -3.99
C LYS A 130 7.05 14.75 -4.38
N ILE A 131 6.47 13.59 -4.36
CA ILE A 131 5.05 13.37 -4.61
C ILE A 131 4.44 12.80 -3.33
N THR A 132 3.46 13.50 -2.75
CA THR A 132 2.67 13.03 -1.63
C THR A 132 1.30 12.60 -2.15
N TYR A 133 0.91 11.38 -1.86
CA TYR A 133 -0.35 10.81 -2.35
C TYR A 133 -0.90 9.77 -1.37
N THR A 134 -2.20 9.57 -1.44
CA THR A 134 -2.90 8.55 -0.66
C THR A 134 -3.10 7.31 -1.52
N VAL A 135 -2.73 6.17 -0.99
CA VAL A 135 -2.92 4.85 -1.59
C VAL A 135 -3.88 4.01 -0.75
N GLY A 136 -4.40 2.96 -1.37
CA GLY A 136 -5.34 2.04 -0.74
C GLY A 136 -6.78 2.53 -0.86
N THR A 137 -7.63 1.58 -1.15
CA THR A 137 -9.09 1.71 -1.19
C THR A 137 -9.68 0.59 -0.33
N VAL A 138 -10.96 0.31 -0.48
CA VAL A 138 -11.58 -0.86 0.14
C VAL A 138 -10.87 -2.13 -0.35
N ALA A 139 -10.35 -2.93 0.58
CA ALA A 139 -9.68 -4.18 0.23
C ALA A 139 -10.66 -5.14 -0.46
N PRO A 140 -10.25 -5.79 -1.57
CA PRO A 140 -11.07 -6.81 -2.21
C PRO A 140 -11.38 -7.97 -1.25
N GLU A 141 -12.57 -8.53 -1.37
CA GLU A 141 -13.02 -9.63 -0.50
C GLU A 141 -12.09 -10.86 -0.54
N GLY A 142 -11.50 -11.16 -1.70
CA GLY A 142 -10.51 -12.23 -1.82
C GLY A 142 -9.24 -11.96 -1.02
N CYS A 143 -8.82 -10.69 -0.88
CA CYS A 143 -7.70 -10.33 -0.02
C CYS A 143 -8.07 -10.46 1.46
N LYS A 144 -9.27 -10.05 1.88
CA LYS A 144 -9.75 -10.25 3.24
C LYS A 144 -9.83 -11.73 3.60
N GLN A 145 -10.37 -12.55 2.70
CA GLN A 145 -10.44 -14.00 2.89
C GLN A 145 -9.05 -14.63 3.02
N ALA A 146 -8.08 -14.18 2.21
CA ALA A 146 -6.69 -14.64 2.33
C ALA A 146 -6.07 -14.26 3.69
N MET A 147 -6.34 -13.04 4.19
CA MET A 147 -5.91 -12.61 5.53
C MET A 147 -6.51 -13.52 6.62
N LEU A 148 -7.81 -13.77 6.56
CA LEU A 148 -8.49 -14.63 7.54
C LEU A 148 -7.93 -16.06 7.55
N LEU A 149 -7.64 -16.64 6.38
CA LEU A 149 -7.01 -17.95 6.27
C LEU A 149 -5.61 -18.00 6.89
N LEU A 150 -4.80 -16.97 6.61
CA LEU A 150 -3.46 -16.85 7.19
C LEU A 150 -3.51 -16.74 8.71
N ILE A 151 -4.38 -15.86 9.22
CA ILE A 151 -4.53 -15.65 10.67
C ILE A 151 -5.06 -16.92 11.35
N GLY A 152 -6.07 -17.57 10.76
CA GLY A 152 -6.60 -18.83 11.30
C GLY A 152 -5.52 -19.92 11.43
N HIS A 153 -4.63 -19.99 10.43
CA HIS A 153 -3.49 -20.91 10.50
C HIS A 153 -2.50 -20.52 11.60
N TRP A 154 -2.10 -19.26 11.69
CA TRP A 154 -1.16 -18.80 12.73
C TRP A 154 -1.74 -18.97 14.12
N TYR A 155 -3.03 -18.69 14.30
CA TYR A 155 -3.73 -18.83 15.54
C TYR A 155 -3.78 -20.28 16.03
N ALA A 156 -4.06 -21.25 15.12
CA ALA A 156 -4.13 -22.67 15.43
C ALA A 156 -2.75 -23.31 15.69
N ASN A 157 -1.66 -22.70 15.19
CA ASN A 157 -0.31 -23.30 15.23
C ASN A 157 0.71 -22.40 15.96
N ARG A 158 0.30 -21.74 17.05
CA ARG A 158 1.13 -20.76 17.79
C ARG A 158 2.48 -21.31 18.25
N GLU A 159 2.54 -22.59 18.62
CA GLU A 159 3.75 -23.24 19.12
C GLU A 159 4.62 -23.85 17.99
N SER A 160 4.04 -24.08 16.82
CA SER A 160 4.71 -24.73 15.70
C SER A 160 5.40 -23.76 14.76
N VAL A 161 5.40 -22.47 15.07
CA VAL A 161 6.07 -21.48 14.23
C VAL A 161 7.58 -21.56 14.46
N VAL A 162 8.16 -22.65 14.02
CA VAL A 162 9.51 -22.61 13.43
C VAL A 162 9.36 -21.63 12.27
N ILE A 163 9.89 -20.43 12.46
CA ILE A 163 9.95 -19.38 11.47
C ILE A 163 10.31 -20.00 10.12
N GLY A 164 9.35 -20.11 9.20
CA GLY A 164 9.56 -20.65 7.85
C GLY A 164 8.72 -21.85 7.42
N SER A 165 7.88 -22.45 8.26
CA SER A 165 7.00 -23.55 7.83
C SER A 165 5.52 -23.21 7.99
N ILE A 166 5.02 -22.33 7.13
CA ILE A 166 3.59 -22.29 6.79
C ILE A 166 3.30 -23.63 6.10
N SER A 167 2.21 -24.34 6.46
CA SER A 167 1.88 -25.55 5.72
C SER A 167 1.67 -25.17 4.25
N LYS A 168 2.30 -25.88 3.33
CA LYS A 168 2.28 -25.57 1.90
C LYS A 168 0.86 -25.44 1.34
N GLU A 169 -0.11 -26.13 1.91
CA GLU A 169 -1.51 -26.12 1.47
C GLU A 169 -2.22 -24.80 1.77
N ILE A 170 -1.99 -24.21 2.95
CA ILE A 170 -2.61 -22.93 3.32
C ILE A 170 -1.94 -21.76 2.61
N GLU A 171 -0.63 -21.81 2.48
CA GLU A 171 0.12 -20.85 1.68
C GLU A 171 -0.37 -20.87 0.22
N PHE A 172 -0.64 -22.07 -0.33
CA PHE A 172 -1.17 -22.21 -1.69
C PHE A 172 -2.59 -21.61 -1.79
N SER A 173 -3.49 -21.89 -0.84
CA SER A 173 -4.86 -21.38 -0.85
C SER A 173 -4.91 -19.86 -0.72
N ALA A 174 -4.12 -19.27 0.19
CA ALA A 174 -4.05 -17.82 0.33
C ALA A 174 -3.43 -17.17 -0.92
N LYS A 175 -2.37 -17.74 -1.47
CA LYS A 175 -1.74 -17.25 -2.72
C LYS A 175 -2.69 -17.33 -3.90
N ALA A 176 -3.45 -18.40 -4.06
CA ALA A 176 -4.41 -18.55 -5.15
C ALA A 176 -5.50 -17.45 -5.13
N LEU A 177 -5.93 -17.02 -3.93
CA LEU A 177 -6.83 -15.88 -3.77
C LEU A 177 -6.15 -14.55 -4.11
N LEU A 178 -4.89 -14.39 -3.75
CA LEU A 178 -4.14 -13.16 -3.93
C LEU A 178 -3.63 -12.96 -5.37
N ASP A 179 -3.37 -14.03 -6.12
CA ASP A 179 -2.78 -13.98 -7.45
C ASP A 179 -3.61 -13.14 -8.44
N GLN A 180 -4.94 -13.17 -8.33
CA GLN A 180 -5.84 -12.37 -9.17
C GLN A 180 -5.72 -10.85 -8.93
N TYR A 181 -5.15 -10.45 -7.78
CA TYR A 181 -4.96 -9.04 -7.40
C TYR A 181 -3.52 -8.57 -7.52
N ARG A 182 -2.61 -9.46 -7.90
CA ARG A 182 -1.19 -9.16 -7.98
C ARG A 182 -0.90 -8.16 -9.09
N VAL A 183 -0.26 -7.05 -8.74
CA VAL A 183 0.24 -6.08 -9.72
C VAL A 183 1.60 -6.56 -10.20
N ARG A 184 1.72 -6.75 -11.52
CA ARG A 184 2.98 -7.06 -12.18
C ARG A 184 3.52 -5.78 -12.79
N TRP A 185 4.48 -5.16 -12.12
CA TRP A 185 5.10 -3.92 -12.58
C TRP A 185 6.06 -4.09 -13.77
N TRP A 186 6.30 -5.33 -14.20
CA TRP A 186 7.38 -5.69 -15.13
C TRP A 186 6.93 -6.60 -16.29
N ASP A 187 5.65 -6.68 -16.62
CA ASP A 187 5.17 -7.36 -17.84
C ASP A 187 4.96 -6.37 -18.98
#